data_d409c98e8942d71da73f1f890f0e382d
#
_entry.id   d409c98e8942d71da73f1f890f0e382d
#
_cell.length_a   1.000
_cell.length_b   1.000
_cell.length_c   1.000
_cell.angle_alpha   90.00
_cell.angle_beta   90.00
_cell.angle_gamma   90.00
#
_symmetry.space_group_name_H-M   'P 1'
#
loop_
_entity.id
_entity.type
_entity.pdbx_description
1 polymer ?
#
loop_
_entity_poly.entity_id
_entity_poly.type
_entity_poly.pdbx_seq_one_letter_code
_entity_poly.pdbx_strand_id
1 'polypeptide(L)'
;MAEELLKSIMQISRERGVNPDIFFSAIKEALLIVSKRFFDPEAEIQIEIDEEKGTIQVYVSKMVVKEVSDPLAEINWKDALKYDSKAREGDMIKIHMPGETLGRVAAQTAKQIILQKILKAEQENIYDKYSPLAGTLMSGEIRRIENDNIILGLEMGEAILPPKELSPKDIFKRGEVINFLIKRVFVEGKGPLVLATRYMNDFVAELIKKEVPEVAENIVKIYAIAREPGIKSKVAVYSTDKAIDPVGAIVGMNGNRVLAISKELRGERIDVIAWSNVPERFIASALTPAEVVKVHLIDPLNHVAEVTVKDETLSAAIGKKGVNIKLASKLTQWDIQISNRKFENGEEQQKKQ
;
A
#
# COMPACT_ATOMS: atom_id res chain seq x y z
N MET A 1 16.52 38.72 -7.29
CA MET A 1 15.19 38.11 -7.11
C MET A 1 15.07 36.77 -7.88
N ALA A 2 15.28 36.69 -9.22
CA ALA A 2 15.27 35.44 -9.95
C ALA A 2 16.37 34.45 -9.49
N GLU A 3 17.58 34.96 -9.30
CA GLU A 3 18.70 34.14 -8.83
C GLU A 3 18.51 33.59 -7.40
N GLU A 4 17.94 34.36 -6.50
CA GLU A 4 17.60 33.90 -5.13
C GLU A 4 16.48 32.86 -5.16
N LEU A 5 15.50 33.02 -6.05
CA LEU A 5 14.42 32.06 -6.25
C LEU A 5 14.99 30.71 -6.73
N LEU A 6 15.88 30.73 -7.72
CA LEU A 6 16.50 29.52 -8.26
C LEU A 6 17.40 28.82 -7.23
N LYS A 7 18.18 29.56 -6.44
CA LYS A 7 18.98 29.00 -5.33
C LYS A 7 18.08 28.32 -4.29
N SER A 8 16.99 28.98 -3.90
CA SER A 8 16.01 28.41 -2.96
C SER A 8 15.35 27.14 -3.50
N ILE A 9 15.05 27.12 -4.80
CA ILE A 9 14.48 25.95 -5.48
C ILE A 9 15.46 24.78 -5.47
N MET A 10 16.72 25.03 -5.81
CA MET A 10 17.76 23.99 -5.80
C MET A 10 17.99 23.41 -4.40
N GLN A 11 17.90 24.26 -3.37
CA GLN A 11 17.98 23.82 -1.98
C GLN A 11 16.78 22.93 -1.61
N ILE A 12 15.55 23.36 -1.90
CA ILE A 12 14.33 22.59 -1.64
C ILE A 12 14.34 21.26 -2.41
N SER A 13 14.80 21.28 -3.68
CA SER A 13 14.97 20.08 -4.49
C SER A 13 15.87 19.04 -3.79
N ARG A 14 17.00 19.45 -3.27
CA ARG A 14 17.93 18.58 -2.53
C ARG A 14 17.35 18.07 -1.21
N GLU A 15 16.70 18.95 -0.45
CA GLU A 15 16.10 18.60 0.85
C GLU A 15 14.94 17.62 0.72
N ARG A 16 14.18 17.68 -0.38
CA ARG A 16 12.99 16.87 -0.61
C ARG A 16 13.17 15.72 -1.61
N GLY A 17 14.37 15.57 -2.20
CA GLY A 17 14.68 14.52 -3.17
C GLY A 17 13.87 14.62 -4.47
N VAL A 18 13.44 15.82 -4.85
CA VAL A 18 12.65 16.09 -6.07
C VAL A 18 13.58 16.55 -7.19
N ASN A 19 13.38 16.03 -8.43
CA ASN A 19 14.18 16.43 -9.57
C ASN A 19 14.05 17.94 -9.85
N PRO A 20 15.16 18.71 -9.98
CA PRO A 20 15.16 20.14 -10.32
C PRO A 20 14.34 20.49 -11.56
N ASP A 21 14.29 19.63 -12.59
CA ASP A 21 13.56 19.86 -13.84
C ASP A 21 12.05 20.09 -13.61
N ILE A 22 11.50 19.49 -12.56
CA ILE A 22 10.09 19.68 -12.18
C ILE A 22 9.84 21.12 -11.79
N PHE A 23 10.77 21.73 -11.08
CA PHE A 23 10.66 23.14 -10.68
C PHE A 23 10.77 24.09 -11.87
N PHE A 24 11.73 23.84 -12.77
CA PHE A 24 11.89 24.65 -13.98
C PHE A 24 10.67 24.56 -14.88
N SER A 25 10.12 23.33 -15.05
CA SER A 25 8.88 23.14 -15.80
C SER A 25 7.69 23.88 -15.15
N ALA A 26 7.61 23.89 -13.81
CA ALA A 26 6.55 24.61 -13.08
C ALA A 26 6.67 26.11 -13.24
N ILE A 27 7.88 26.68 -13.21
CA ILE A 27 8.11 28.10 -13.45
C ILE A 27 7.72 28.48 -14.88
N LYS A 28 8.13 27.70 -15.89
CA LYS A 28 7.73 27.93 -17.28
C LYS A 28 6.21 27.95 -17.44
N GLU A 29 5.53 26.97 -16.86
CA GLU A 29 4.07 26.87 -16.91
C GLU A 29 3.39 28.05 -16.18
N ALA A 30 3.87 28.42 -15.01
CA ALA A 30 3.35 29.55 -14.27
C ALA A 30 3.48 30.87 -15.04
N LEU A 31 4.68 31.11 -15.58
CA LEU A 31 4.93 32.30 -16.39
C LEU A 31 4.08 32.31 -17.66
N LEU A 32 3.88 31.16 -18.31
CA LEU A 32 3.02 31.04 -19.47
C LEU A 32 1.57 31.41 -19.14
N ILE A 33 1.04 30.87 -18.03
CA ILE A 33 -0.35 31.16 -17.59
C ILE A 33 -0.52 32.66 -17.27
N VAL A 34 0.45 33.25 -16.58
CA VAL A 34 0.41 34.67 -16.23
C VAL A 34 0.56 35.53 -17.48
N SER A 35 1.50 35.19 -18.34
CA SER A 35 1.70 35.93 -19.60
C SER A 35 0.45 35.95 -20.47
N LYS A 36 -0.24 34.81 -20.59
CA LYS A 36 -1.52 34.73 -21.33
C LYS A 36 -2.65 35.60 -20.77
N ARG A 37 -2.55 36.09 -19.55
CA ARG A 37 -3.50 37.04 -18.96
C ARG A 37 -3.20 38.50 -19.33
N PHE A 38 -1.95 38.80 -19.71
CA PHE A 38 -1.51 40.12 -20.09
C PHE A 38 -1.42 40.32 -21.61
N PHE A 39 -1.45 39.23 -22.37
CA PHE A 39 -1.39 39.21 -23.82
C PHE A 39 -2.59 38.47 -24.39
N ASP A 40 -2.72 38.47 -25.70
CA ASP A 40 -3.73 37.65 -26.37
C ASP A 40 -3.58 36.17 -25.93
N PRO A 41 -4.67 35.46 -25.61
CA PRO A 41 -4.62 34.04 -25.29
C PRO A 41 -4.00 33.19 -26.40
N GLU A 42 -4.02 33.64 -27.65
CA GLU A 42 -3.43 32.98 -28.82
C GLU A 42 -1.98 33.43 -29.09
N ALA A 43 -1.44 34.43 -28.35
CA ALA A 43 -0.08 34.88 -28.55
C ALA A 43 0.93 33.76 -28.26
N GLU A 44 1.87 33.57 -29.17
CA GLU A 44 2.97 32.65 -28.99
C GLU A 44 3.98 33.23 -28.00
N ILE A 45 4.04 32.64 -26.78
CA ILE A 45 4.90 33.08 -25.72
C ILE A 45 5.98 32.05 -25.50
N GLN A 46 7.24 32.45 -25.60
CA GLN A 46 8.41 31.63 -25.33
C GLN A 46 9.09 32.07 -24.05
N ILE A 47 9.38 31.11 -23.16
CA ILE A 47 10.06 31.33 -21.88
C ILE A 47 11.39 30.58 -21.90
N GLU A 48 12.47 31.31 -21.72
CA GLU A 48 13.82 30.77 -21.60
C GLU A 48 14.32 30.94 -20.18
N ILE A 49 14.82 29.85 -19.61
CA ILE A 49 15.44 29.86 -18.27
C ILE A 49 16.90 29.46 -18.48
N ASP A 50 17.80 30.36 -18.13
CA ASP A 50 19.25 30.06 -18.06
C ASP A 50 19.55 29.62 -16.63
N GLU A 51 19.77 28.31 -16.48
CA GLU A 51 20.00 27.67 -15.18
C GLU A 51 21.35 28.08 -14.58
N GLU A 52 22.37 28.36 -15.41
CA GLU A 52 23.70 28.77 -14.96
C GLU A 52 23.72 30.20 -14.44
N LYS A 53 23.04 31.10 -15.16
CA LYS A 53 22.96 32.54 -14.80
C LYS A 53 21.79 32.88 -13.89
N GLY A 54 20.88 31.95 -13.68
CA GLY A 54 19.69 32.20 -12.87
C GLY A 54 18.76 33.27 -13.47
N THR A 55 18.74 33.41 -14.79
CA THR A 55 17.91 34.41 -15.47
C THR A 55 16.73 33.80 -16.16
N ILE A 56 15.60 34.49 -16.11
CA ILE A 56 14.35 34.12 -16.77
C ILE A 56 14.06 35.20 -17.79
N GLN A 57 13.90 34.79 -19.05
CA GLN A 57 13.57 35.66 -20.15
C GLN A 57 12.23 35.22 -20.76
N VAL A 58 11.37 36.19 -21.00
CA VAL A 58 10.05 35.96 -21.62
C VAL A 58 10.02 36.70 -22.94
N TYR A 59 9.70 35.99 -24.00
CA TYR A 59 9.55 36.55 -25.34
C TYR A 59 8.12 36.35 -25.81
N VAL A 60 7.59 37.35 -26.51
CA VAL A 60 6.30 37.31 -27.20
C VAL A 60 6.56 37.43 -28.69
N SER A 61 6.01 36.53 -29.47
CA SER A 61 6.04 36.59 -30.92
C SER A 61 4.97 37.54 -31.39
N LYS A 62 5.34 38.57 -32.20
CA LYS A 62 4.42 39.49 -32.82
C LYS A 62 4.60 39.54 -34.32
N MET A 63 3.51 39.66 -35.04
CA MET A 63 3.52 39.81 -36.48
C MET A 63 3.87 41.25 -36.89
N VAL A 64 4.78 41.43 -37.82
CA VAL A 64 5.19 42.72 -38.35
C VAL A 64 4.18 43.19 -39.38
N VAL A 65 3.56 44.36 -39.13
CA VAL A 65 2.52 44.94 -40.00
C VAL A 65 2.82 46.42 -40.27
N LYS A 66 2.21 46.98 -41.32
CA LYS A 66 2.30 48.42 -41.60
C LYS A 66 1.48 49.24 -40.64
N GLU A 67 0.24 48.82 -40.43
CA GLU A 67 -0.71 49.45 -39.51
C GLU A 67 -1.12 48.41 -38.48
N VAL A 68 -0.94 48.71 -37.21
CA VAL A 68 -1.25 47.86 -36.10
C VAL A 68 -2.73 47.88 -35.81
N SER A 69 -3.40 46.77 -36.04
CA SER A 69 -4.80 46.56 -35.69
C SER A 69 -4.97 46.00 -34.27
N ASP A 70 -4.10 45.07 -33.89
CA ASP A 70 -4.05 44.49 -32.56
C ASP A 70 -2.67 44.73 -31.92
N PRO A 71 -2.53 45.67 -31.00
CA PRO A 71 -1.26 45.96 -30.32
C PRO A 71 -0.71 44.78 -29.51
N LEU A 72 -1.53 43.75 -29.17
CA LEU A 72 -1.09 42.58 -28.44
C LEU A 72 -0.41 41.55 -29.37
N ALA A 73 -0.89 41.36 -30.57
CA ALA A 73 -0.42 40.36 -31.55
C ALA A 73 0.48 40.95 -32.64
N GLU A 74 0.44 42.26 -32.86
CA GLU A 74 1.08 42.94 -34.00
C GLU A 74 2.08 43.99 -33.53
N ILE A 75 3.03 44.32 -34.40
CA ILE A 75 4.00 45.41 -34.22
C ILE A 75 4.21 46.15 -35.52
N ASN A 76 4.28 47.50 -35.47
CA ASN A 76 4.62 48.30 -36.64
C ASN A 76 6.05 47.98 -37.15
N TRP A 77 6.22 47.88 -38.47
CA TRP A 77 7.49 47.55 -39.09
C TRP A 77 8.64 48.50 -38.69
N LYS A 78 8.39 49.77 -38.41
CA LYS A 78 9.40 50.72 -37.94
C LYS A 78 9.91 50.40 -36.54
N ASP A 79 9.01 49.91 -35.69
CA ASP A 79 9.35 49.50 -34.33
C ASP A 79 9.98 48.09 -34.31
N ALA A 80 9.58 47.23 -35.23
CA ALA A 80 10.15 45.90 -35.42
C ALA A 80 11.64 45.95 -35.77
N LEU A 81 12.07 46.97 -36.57
CA LEU A 81 13.49 47.18 -36.90
C LEU A 81 14.38 47.47 -35.70
N LYS A 82 13.83 47.88 -34.54
CA LYS A 82 14.58 48.05 -33.28
C LYS A 82 14.97 46.74 -32.68
N TYR A 83 14.24 45.66 -32.96
CA TYR A 83 14.46 44.33 -32.42
C TYR A 83 15.17 43.41 -33.42
N ASP A 84 14.80 43.51 -34.72
CA ASP A 84 15.47 42.80 -35.80
C ASP A 84 15.65 43.76 -37.01
N SER A 85 16.88 44.10 -37.33
CA SER A 85 17.25 45.00 -38.40
C SER A 85 16.87 44.49 -39.82
N LYS A 86 16.48 43.21 -39.93
CA LYS A 86 16.08 42.56 -41.18
C LYS A 86 14.58 42.29 -41.25
N ALA A 87 13.78 42.72 -40.25
CA ALA A 87 12.37 42.46 -40.19
C ALA A 87 11.64 43.02 -41.39
N ARG A 88 10.72 42.21 -41.98
CA ARG A 88 9.88 42.57 -43.11
C ARG A 88 8.41 42.42 -42.70
N GLU A 89 7.52 43.09 -43.45
CA GLU A 89 6.09 42.92 -43.29
C GLU A 89 5.69 41.44 -43.47
N GLY A 90 4.93 40.88 -42.51
CA GLY A 90 4.51 39.48 -42.46
C GLY A 90 5.48 38.59 -41.66
N ASP A 91 6.65 39.08 -41.25
CA ASP A 91 7.55 38.29 -40.39
C ASP A 91 7.05 38.22 -38.95
N MET A 92 7.33 37.10 -38.29
CA MET A 92 7.14 36.93 -36.84
C MET A 92 8.43 37.26 -36.10
N ILE A 93 8.40 38.26 -35.27
CA ILE A 93 9.56 38.65 -34.48
C ILE A 93 9.34 38.39 -32.99
N LYS A 94 10.43 37.99 -32.31
CA LYS A 94 10.44 37.76 -30.84
C LYS A 94 10.80 39.06 -30.14
N ILE A 95 9.91 39.53 -29.29
CA ILE A 95 10.12 40.74 -28.49
C ILE A 95 10.35 40.35 -27.06
N HIS A 96 11.48 40.77 -26.49
CA HIS A 96 11.81 40.57 -25.09
C HIS A 96 10.91 41.41 -24.18
N MET A 97 10.25 40.77 -23.24
CA MET A 97 9.39 41.46 -22.26
C MET A 97 10.14 41.77 -21.00
N PRO A 98 10.11 43.04 -20.54
CA PRO A 98 10.73 43.38 -19.26
C PRO A 98 10.09 42.64 -18.09
N GLY A 99 10.90 41.96 -17.27
CA GLY A 99 10.44 41.11 -16.16
C GLY A 99 9.63 41.86 -15.08
N GLU A 100 9.71 43.19 -15.06
CA GLU A 100 8.95 44.07 -14.15
C GLU A 100 7.43 44.04 -14.44
N THR A 101 7.04 43.81 -15.71
CA THR A 101 5.64 43.82 -16.15
C THR A 101 4.88 42.61 -15.65
N LEU A 102 5.56 41.48 -15.41
CA LEU A 102 4.97 40.22 -14.94
C LEU A 102 5.06 40.04 -13.41
N GLY A 103 5.73 40.89 -12.75
CA GLY A 103 6.13 41.03 -11.36
C GLY A 103 5.42 40.16 -10.29
N ARG A 104 4.58 40.79 -9.46
CA ARG A 104 4.04 40.16 -8.23
C ARG A 104 3.03 39.03 -8.51
N VAL A 105 2.19 39.15 -9.55
CA VAL A 105 1.15 38.17 -9.87
C VAL A 105 1.78 36.87 -10.39
N ALA A 106 2.81 37.02 -11.24
CA ALA A 106 3.57 35.87 -11.74
C ALA A 106 4.26 35.12 -10.61
N ALA A 107 4.89 35.83 -9.67
CA ALA A 107 5.57 35.23 -8.53
C ALA A 107 4.61 34.43 -7.62
N GLN A 108 3.43 34.97 -7.34
CA GLN A 108 2.42 34.26 -6.55
C GLN A 108 1.86 33.01 -7.27
N THR A 109 1.55 33.14 -8.56
CA THR A 109 1.06 32.02 -9.38
C THR A 109 2.14 30.95 -9.52
N ALA A 110 3.39 31.35 -9.79
CA ALA A 110 4.53 30.45 -9.85
C ALA A 110 4.70 29.66 -8.53
N LYS A 111 4.65 30.35 -7.38
CA LYS A 111 4.73 29.71 -6.06
C LYS A 111 3.64 28.64 -5.88
N GLN A 112 2.40 28.91 -6.27
CA GLN A 112 1.30 27.94 -6.15
C GLN A 112 1.51 26.74 -7.06
N ILE A 113 1.90 26.94 -8.32
CA ILE A 113 2.14 25.86 -9.29
C ILE A 113 3.33 25.01 -8.86
N ILE A 114 4.42 25.66 -8.39
CA ILE A 114 5.59 24.97 -7.87
C ILE A 114 5.20 24.08 -6.68
N LEU A 115 4.49 24.61 -5.70
CA LEU A 115 4.04 23.83 -4.55
C LEU A 115 3.16 22.66 -4.98
N GLN A 116 2.27 22.87 -5.94
CA GLN A 116 1.40 21.79 -6.45
C GLN A 116 2.20 20.71 -7.18
N LYS A 117 3.21 21.09 -7.99
CA LYS A 117 4.07 20.12 -8.70
C LYS A 117 5.00 19.36 -7.75
N ILE A 118 5.52 20.02 -6.71
CA ILE A 118 6.31 19.34 -5.65
C ILE A 118 5.44 18.29 -4.97
N LEU A 119 4.25 18.68 -4.52
CA LEU A 119 3.33 17.74 -3.87
C LEU A 119 3.01 16.55 -4.78
N LYS A 120 2.80 16.80 -6.07
CA LYS A 120 2.53 15.74 -7.04
C LYS A 120 3.72 14.80 -7.21
N ALA A 121 4.93 15.33 -7.32
CA ALA A 121 6.15 14.54 -7.45
C ALA A 121 6.44 13.72 -6.16
N GLU A 122 6.27 14.32 -4.98
CA GLU A 122 6.36 13.59 -3.70
C GLU A 122 5.34 12.45 -3.66
N GLN A 123 4.13 12.67 -4.17
CA GLN A 123 3.08 11.67 -4.26
C GLN A 123 3.44 10.52 -5.20
N GLU A 124 3.97 10.83 -6.38
CA GLU A 124 4.43 9.84 -7.36
C GLU A 124 5.57 8.99 -6.75
N ASN A 125 6.55 9.62 -6.10
CA ASN A 125 7.65 8.93 -5.44
C ASN A 125 7.16 7.96 -4.32
N ILE A 126 6.19 8.39 -3.51
CA ILE A 126 5.59 7.53 -2.47
C ILE A 126 4.86 6.35 -3.11
N TYR A 127 4.07 6.60 -4.17
CA TYR A 127 3.35 5.56 -4.89
C TYR A 127 4.31 4.53 -5.50
N ASP A 128 5.32 4.99 -6.22
CA ASP A 128 6.30 4.12 -6.89
C ASP A 128 7.10 3.28 -5.89
N LYS A 129 7.45 3.88 -4.74
CA LYS A 129 8.20 3.18 -3.69
C LYS A 129 7.37 2.10 -3.01
N TYR A 130 6.11 2.40 -2.63
CA TYR A 130 5.33 1.51 -1.78
C TYR A 130 4.34 0.62 -2.52
N SER A 131 3.95 0.95 -3.76
CA SER A 131 3.02 0.12 -4.54
C SER A 131 3.54 -1.30 -4.80
N PRO A 132 4.83 -1.50 -5.16
CA PRO A 132 5.40 -2.84 -5.31
C PRO A 132 5.50 -3.63 -4.01
N LEU A 133 5.45 -2.94 -2.86
CA LEU A 133 5.54 -3.54 -1.54
C LEU A 133 4.18 -3.96 -0.96
N ALA A 134 3.10 -3.90 -1.76
CA ALA A 134 1.81 -4.42 -1.33
C ALA A 134 1.92 -5.90 -0.95
N GLY A 135 1.34 -6.28 0.20
CA GLY A 135 1.45 -7.62 0.78
C GLY A 135 2.73 -7.87 1.59
N THR A 136 3.67 -6.93 1.68
CA THR A 136 4.89 -7.11 2.48
C THR A 136 4.74 -6.59 3.90
N LEU A 137 5.49 -7.22 4.82
CA LEU A 137 5.56 -6.83 6.22
C LEU A 137 6.50 -5.63 6.39
N MET A 138 5.98 -4.60 7.03
CA MET A 138 6.75 -3.41 7.42
C MET A 138 6.62 -3.11 8.91
N SER A 139 7.55 -2.29 9.41
CA SER A 139 7.49 -1.73 10.76
C SER A 139 7.44 -0.21 10.70
N GLY A 140 6.68 0.42 11.59
CA GLY A 140 6.60 1.87 11.67
C GLY A 140 6.21 2.34 13.05
N GLU A 141 6.68 3.52 13.42
CA GLU A 141 6.32 4.18 14.66
C GLU A 141 4.95 4.87 14.52
N ILE A 142 4.11 4.75 15.53
CA ILE A 142 2.84 5.47 15.61
C ILE A 142 3.10 6.95 15.91
N ARG A 143 2.96 7.79 14.88
CA ARG A 143 3.16 9.24 15.02
C ARG A 143 2.00 9.92 15.72
N ARG A 144 0.77 9.55 15.36
CA ARG A 144 -0.46 10.11 15.95
C ARG A 144 -1.66 9.18 15.73
N ILE A 145 -2.72 9.42 16.44
CA ILE A 145 -4.02 8.76 16.28
C ILE A 145 -5.05 9.86 16.03
N GLU A 146 -5.75 9.79 14.89
CA GLU A 146 -6.71 10.80 14.45
C GLU A 146 -8.02 10.12 14.01
N ASN A 147 -9.14 10.46 14.64
CA ASN A 147 -10.45 9.87 14.35
C ASN A 147 -10.40 8.33 14.32
N ASP A 148 -9.76 7.72 15.33
CA ASP A 148 -9.51 6.29 15.50
C ASP A 148 -8.56 5.68 14.42
N ASN A 149 -8.10 6.44 13.45
CA ASN A 149 -7.08 5.99 12.52
C ASN A 149 -5.69 6.13 13.13
N ILE A 150 -4.89 5.09 13.06
CA ILE A 150 -3.48 5.11 13.46
C ILE A 150 -2.65 5.57 12.28
N ILE A 151 -1.87 6.62 12.48
CA ILE A 151 -0.95 7.14 11.47
C ILE A 151 0.46 6.66 11.79
N LEU A 152 1.02 5.89 10.88
CA LEU A 152 2.33 5.26 10.99
C LEU A 152 3.36 6.04 10.18
N GLY A 153 4.52 6.30 10.78
CA GLY A 153 5.66 6.89 10.09
C GLY A 153 6.30 5.87 9.16
N LEU A 154 6.48 6.25 7.90
CA LEU A 154 7.28 5.54 6.93
C LEU A 154 8.59 6.28 6.69
N GLU A 155 9.54 5.69 5.99
CA GLU A 155 10.77 6.37 5.55
C GLU A 155 10.45 7.57 4.65
N MET A 156 9.45 7.40 3.76
CA MET A 156 8.86 8.47 2.96
C MET A 156 7.36 8.51 3.19
N GLY A 157 6.85 9.60 3.75
CA GLY A 157 5.43 9.79 4.00
C GLY A 157 4.88 9.02 5.21
N GLU A 158 3.62 8.70 5.15
CA GLU A 158 2.87 8.07 6.24
C GLU A 158 1.94 6.98 5.71
N ALA A 159 1.70 5.95 6.54
CA ALA A 159 0.65 4.97 6.29
C ALA A 159 -0.51 5.18 7.26
N ILE A 160 -1.71 4.91 6.78
CA ILE A 160 -2.92 4.92 7.60
C ILE A 160 -3.35 3.47 7.91
N LEU A 161 -3.62 3.22 9.17
CA LEU A 161 -4.15 1.95 9.67
C LEU A 161 -5.50 2.22 10.35
N PRO A 162 -6.62 2.07 9.61
CA PRO A 162 -7.95 2.39 10.12
C PRO A 162 -8.47 1.27 11.04
N PRO A 163 -9.49 1.55 11.90
CA PRO A 163 -10.04 0.60 12.84
C PRO A 163 -10.49 -0.73 12.24
N LYS A 164 -11.03 -0.71 11.03
CA LYS A 164 -11.47 -1.93 10.30
C LYS A 164 -10.33 -2.84 9.86
N GLU A 165 -9.10 -2.35 9.86
CA GLU A 165 -7.89 -3.09 9.51
C GLU A 165 -7.09 -3.52 10.75
N LEU A 166 -7.64 -3.27 11.95
CA LEU A 166 -7.12 -3.70 13.24
C LEU A 166 -7.83 -4.96 13.73
N SER A 167 -7.11 -5.77 14.50
CA SER A 167 -7.72 -6.80 15.34
C SER A 167 -8.42 -6.15 16.55
N PRO A 168 -9.51 -6.72 17.05
CA PRO A 168 -10.18 -6.21 18.27
C PRO A 168 -9.28 -6.09 19.52
N LYS A 169 -8.14 -6.77 19.53
CA LYS A 169 -7.14 -6.70 20.61
C LYS A 169 -6.01 -5.72 20.34
N ASP A 170 -5.95 -5.14 19.16
CA ASP A 170 -4.92 -4.19 18.80
C ASP A 170 -5.20 -2.83 19.48
N ILE A 171 -4.60 -2.66 20.63
CA ILE A 171 -4.63 -1.39 21.40
C ILE A 171 -3.20 -0.86 21.42
N PHE A 172 -3.02 0.32 20.84
CA PHE A 172 -1.71 0.93 20.67
C PHE A 172 -1.67 2.35 21.22
N LYS A 173 -0.44 2.83 21.50
CA LYS A 173 -0.18 4.19 21.95
C LYS A 173 0.76 4.89 21.00
N ARG A 174 0.71 6.21 20.97
CA ARG A 174 1.68 7.04 20.26
C ARG A 174 3.10 6.71 20.70
N GLY A 175 4.04 6.61 19.75
CA GLY A 175 5.44 6.27 19.96
C GLY A 175 5.73 4.76 19.96
N GLU A 176 4.71 3.89 19.94
CA GLU A 176 4.94 2.46 19.76
C GLU A 176 5.37 2.15 18.33
N VAL A 177 6.34 1.23 18.18
CA VAL A 177 6.71 0.67 16.88
C VAL A 177 5.94 -0.62 16.69
N ILE A 178 5.19 -0.73 15.60
CA ILE A 178 4.37 -1.89 15.28
C ILE A 178 4.66 -2.44 13.89
N ASN A 179 4.43 -3.75 13.74
CA ASN A 179 4.45 -4.40 12.44
C ASN A 179 3.05 -4.34 11.79
N PHE A 180 3.03 -4.16 10.47
CA PHE A 180 1.82 -4.12 9.65
C PHE A 180 2.15 -4.57 8.22
N LEU A 181 1.13 -4.94 7.43
CA LEU A 181 1.26 -5.11 6.00
C LEU A 181 0.85 -3.84 5.27
N ILE A 182 1.51 -3.55 4.15
CA ILE A 182 0.95 -2.64 3.15
C ILE A 182 -0.19 -3.38 2.45
N LYS A 183 -1.43 -2.94 2.66
CA LYS A 183 -2.59 -3.52 2.00
C LYS A 183 -2.67 -3.09 0.54
N ARG A 184 -2.53 -1.80 0.31
CA ARG A 184 -2.49 -1.16 -1.02
C ARG A 184 -2.03 0.28 -0.90
N VAL A 185 -1.57 0.83 -2.02
CA VAL A 185 -1.31 2.25 -2.19
C VAL A 185 -2.28 2.77 -3.24
N PHE A 186 -2.89 3.92 -3.00
CA PHE A 186 -3.80 4.57 -3.94
C PHE A 186 -3.67 6.08 -3.83
N VAL A 187 -4.05 6.78 -4.89
CA VAL A 187 -4.05 8.24 -4.92
C VAL A 187 -5.47 8.70 -4.69
N GLU A 188 -5.71 9.41 -3.59
CA GLU A 188 -7.02 9.96 -3.24
C GLU A 188 -6.87 11.40 -2.76
N GLY A 189 -7.59 12.32 -3.41
CA GLY A 189 -7.65 13.72 -3.01
C GLY A 189 -6.29 14.41 -2.92
N LYS A 190 -5.75 14.54 -1.71
CA LYS A 190 -4.53 15.30 -1.43
C LYS A 190 -3.22 14.52 -1.58
N GLY A 191 -3.25 13.25 -1.97
CA GLY A 191 -2.02 12.48 -2.21
C GLY A 191 -2.14 10.97 -2.12
N PRO A 192 -1.03 10.23 -2.31
CA PRO A 192 -1.02 8.81 -2.15
C PRO A 192 -1.26 8.45 -0.69
N LEU A 193 -2.14 7.53 -0.50
CA LEU A 193 -2.45 6.95 0.80
C LEU A 193 -1.92 5.53 0.84
N VAL A 194 -0.98 5.26 1.72
CA VAL A 194 -0.51 3.90 2.02
C VAL A 194 -1.45 3.32 3.06
N LEU A 195 -2.29 2.37 2.64
CA LEU A 195 -3.21 1.68 3.53
C LEU A 195 -2.49 0.50 4.19
N ALA A 196 -2.37 0.54 5.49
CA ALA A 196 -1.83 -0.54 6.31
C ALA A 196 -2.95 -1.47 6.80
N THR A 197 -2.61 -2.73 7.09
CA THR A 197 -3.51 -3.71 7.70
C THR A 197 -2.78 -4.64 8.67
N ARG A 198 -3.48 -5.07 9.72
CA ARG A 198 -3.13 -6.18 10.62
C ARG A 198 -4.24 -7.24 10.66
N TYR A 199 -5.31 -7.00 9.90
CA TYR A 199 -6.52 -7.83 9.90
C TYR A 199 -6.42 -9.04 8.97
N MET A 200 -5.70 -8.94 7.85
CA MET A 200 -5.62 -9.97 6.82
C MET A 200 -4.88 -11.24 7.29
N ASN A 201 -5.21 -12.38 6.68
CA ASN A 201 -4.51 -13.66 6.91
C ASN A 201 -3.03 -13.57 6.55
N ASP A 202 -2.72 -12.82 5.47
CA ASP A 202 -1.36 -12.62 4.97
C ASP A 202 -0.45 -11.96 6.03
N PHE A 203 -1.02 -11.18 6.96
CA PHE A 203 -0.27 -10.63 8.07
C PHE A 203 0.31 -11.73 8.98
N VAL A 204 -0.47 -12.77 9.25
CA VAL A 204 0.01 -13.94 10.01
C VAL A 204 1.04 -14.72 9.19
N ALA A 205 0.84 -14.88 7.89
CA ALA A 205 1.78 -15.55 7.01
C ALA A 205 3.15 -14.86 6.99
N GLU A 206 3.18 -13.55 6.85
CA GLU A 206 4.42 -12.77 6.82
C GLU A 206 5.09 -12.71 8.21
N LEU A 207 4.33 -12.71 9.31
CA LEU A 207 4.91 -12.87 10.64
C LEU A 207 5.57 -14.24 10.84
N ILE A 208 4.92 -15.31 10.36
CA ILE A 208 5.51 -16.66 10.39
C ILE A 208 6.79 -16.68 9.55
N LYS A 209 6.78 -16.13 8.34
CA LYS A 209 7.94 -16.08 7.47
C LYS A 209 9.12 -15.29 8.09
N LYS A 210 8.81 -14.23 8.85
CA LYS A 210 9.82 -13.46 9.60
C LYS A 210 10.47 -14.25 10.72
N GLU A 211 9.68 -15.06 11.46
CA GLU A 211 10.15 -15.80 12.64
C GLU A 211 10.72 -17.18 12.32
N VAL A 212 10.38 -17.76 11.16
CA VAL A 212 10.67 -19.15 10.79
C VAL A 212 11.51 -19.19 9.52
N PRO A 213 12.84 -19.38 9.64
CA PRO A 213 13.75 -19.44 8.49
C PRO A 213 13.33 -20.50 7.46
N GLU A 214 12.87 -21.66 7.90
CA GLU A 214 12.43 -22.75 7.02
C GLU A 214 11.24 -22.36 6.13
N VAL A 215 10.43 -21.38 6.58
CA VAL A 215 9.35 -20.80 5.76
C VAL A 215 9.91 -19.74 4.82
N ALA A 216 10.84 -18.91 5.29
CA ALA A 216 11.49 -17.89 4.46
C ALA A 216 12.26 -18.51 3.28
N GLU A 217 12.88 -19.67 3.50
CA GLU A 217 13.62 -20.47 2.51
C GLU A 217 12.72 -21.38 1.66
N ASN A 218 11.39 -21.34 1.84
CA ASN A 218 10.41 -22.15 1.15
C ASN A 218 10.55 -23.68 1.32
N ILE A 219 11.23 -24.14 2.37
CA ILE A 219 11.32 -25.56 2.76
C ILE A 219 10.00 -26.00 3.39
N VAL A 220 9.50 -25.20 4.35
CA VAL A 220 8.17 -25.33 4.91
C VAL A 220 7.25 -24.32 4.23
N LYS A 221 6.09 -24.79 3.79
CA LYS A 221 5.11 -23.97 3.07
C LYS A 221 3.81 -23.86 3.83
N ILE A 222 3.25 -22.69 3.85
CA ILE A 222 1.91 -22.43 4.36
C ILE A 222 0.93 -22.79 3.23
N TYR A 223 0.06 -23.76 3.47
CA TYR A 223 -0.98 -24.17 2.53
C TYR A 223 -2.18 -23.24 2.58
N ALA A 224 -2.69 -22.98 3.79
CA ALA A 224 -3.85 -22.11 4.02
C ALA A 224 -3.83 -21.55 5.45
N ILE A 225 -4.51 -20.43 5.64
CA ILE A 225 -4.74 -19.82 6.96
C ILE A 225 -6.23 -19.52 7.09
N ALA A 226 -6.84 -19.99 8.17
CA ALA A 226 -8.14 -19.57 8.63
C ALA A 226 -8.00 -18.79 9.93
N ARG A 227 -8.49 -17.55 9.96
CA ARG A 227 -8.27 -16.61 11.05
C ARG A 227 -9.57 -15.98 11.54
N GLU A 228 -9.69 -15.83 12.83
CA GLU A 228 -10.60 -14.94 13.51
C GLU A 228 -9.74 -13.94 14.30
N PRO A 229 -9.52 -12.71 13.76
CA PRO A 229 -8.56 -11.76 14.29
C PRO A 229 -8.74 -11.47 15.79
N GLY A 230 -7.63 -11.50 16.54
CA GLY A 230 -7.63 -11.30 17.98
C GLY A 230 -8.10 -12.51 18.81
N ILE A 231 -8.57 -13.59 18.18
CA ILE A 231 -9.05 -14.78 18.88
C ILE A 231 -8.15 -15.97 18.57
N LYS A 232 -8.14 -16.41 17.32
CA LYS A 232 -7.44 -17.63 16.92
C LYS A 232 -7.15 -17.67 15.43
N SER A 233 -5.98 -18.20 15.09
CA SER A 233 -5.60 -18.59 13.72
C SER A 233 -5.31 -20.08 13.66
N LYS A 234 -5.73 -20.73 12.58
CA LYS A 234 -5.32 -22.07 12.20
C LYS A 234 -4.49 -21.99 10.93
N VAL A 235 -3.30 -22.56 10.96
CA VAL A 235 -2.32 -22.49 9.87
C VAL A 235 -1.98 -23.88 9.40
N ALA A 236 -2.42 -24.25 8.20
CA ALA A 236 -2.08 -25.51 7.59
C ALA A 236 -0.75 -25.41 6.85
N VAL A 237 0.16 -26.35 7.13
CA VAL A 237 1.53 -26.34 6.62
C VAL A 237 1.97 -27.71 6.13
N TYR A 238 2.92 -27.69 5.20
CA TYR A 238 3.58 -28.90 4.72
C TYR A 238 5.06 -28.61 4.42
N SER A 239 5.88 -29.67 4.38
CA SER A 239 7.28 -29.56 3.99
C SER A 239 7.53 -30.15 2.62
N THR A 240 8.40 -29.52 1.85
CA THR A 240 8.96 -30.07 0.61
C THR A 240 10.07 -31.06 0.86
N ASP A 241 10.69 -30.99 2.06
CA ASP A 241 11.70 -31.93 2.55
C ASP A 241 11.05 -32.88 3.57
N LYS A 242 11.09 -34.18 3.29
CA LYS A 242 10.54 -35.24 4.17
C LYS A 242 11.26 -35.38 5.51
N ALA A 243 12.49 -34.87 5.63
CA ALA A 243 13.25 -34.91 6.87
C ALA A 243 12.83 -33.82 7.86
N ILE A 244 12.06 -32.81 7.41
CA ILE A 244 11.66 -31.67 8.23
C ILE A 244 10.20 -31.80 8.64
N ASP A 245 9.94 -31.81 9.96
CA ASP A 245 8.58 -31.68 10.50
C ASP A 245 8.09 -30.23 10.33
N PRO A 246 7.09 -29.98 9.47
CA PRO A 246 6.63 -28.62 9.21
C PRO A 246 5.92 -27.98 10.40
N VAL A 247 5.28 -28.77 11.26
CA VAL A 247 4.61 -28.26 12.46
C VAL A 247 5.63 -27.90 13.50
N GLY A 248 6.59 -28.77 13.77
CA GLY A 248 7.68 -28.54 14.71
C GLY A 248 8.53 -27.32 14.33
N ALA A 249 8.80 -27.12 13.06
CA ALA A 249 9.55 -25.98 12.55
C ALA A 249 8.87 -24.63 12.90
N ILE A 250 7.54 -24.53 12.73
CA ILE A 250 6.82 -23.30 13.05
C ILE A 250 6.59 -23.13 14.55
N VAL A 251 6.28 -24.21 15.25
CA VAL A 251 6.06 -24.15 16.70
C VAL A 251 7.35 -23.74 17.42
N GLY A 252 8.47 -24.29 16.97
CA GLY A 252 9.79 -24.05 17.57
C GLY A 252 9.99 -24.77 18.90
N MET A 253 11.21 -24.70 19.44
CA MET A 253 11.54 -25.33 20.72
C MET A 253 10.66 -24.79 21.85
N ASN A 254 9.94 -25.66 22.55
CA ASN A 254 9.01 -25.28 23.62
C ASN A 254 7.94 -24.24 23.19
N GLY A 255 7.64 -24.16 21.91
CA GLY A 255 6.64 -23.22 21.39
C GLY A 255 7.13 -21.76 21.27
N ASN A 256 8.44 -21.50 21.38
CA ASN A 256 8.98 -20.14 21.43
C ASN A 256 8.62 -19.30 20.18
N ARG A 257 8.67 -19.89 18.97
CA ARG A 257 8.36 -19.17 17.71
C ARG A 257 6.88 -18.82 17.66
N VAL A 258 6.00 -19.78 17.89
CA VAL A 258 4.54 -19.51 17.86
C VAL A 258 4.12 -18.54 18.98
N LEU A 259 4.80 -18.55 20.12
CA LEU A 259 4.56 -17.59 21.20
C LEU A 259 5.02 -16.18 20.82
N ALA A 260 6.14 -16.02 20.11
CA ALA A 260 6.61 -14.74 19.61
C ALA A 260 5.57 -14.13 18.63
N ILE A 261 5.09 -14.93 17.69
CA ILE A 261 4.05 -14.51 16.73
C ILE A 261 2.73 -14.17 17.45
N SER A 262 2.30 -15.01 18.41
CA SER A 262 1.11 -14.76 19.22
C SER A 262 1.22 -13.45 20.02
N LYS A 263 2.40 -13.13 20.55
CA LYS A 263 2.68 -11.88 21.26
C LYS A 263 2.55 -10.67 20.34
N GLU A 264 3.09 -10.75 19.12
CA GLU A 264 2.92 -9.71 18.10
C GLU A 264 1.42 -9.50 17.76
N LEU A 265 0.65 -10.58 17.74
CA LEU A 265 -0.81 -10.57 17.51
C LEU A 265 -1.63 -10.27 18.77
N ARG A 266 -1.02 -9.69 19.81
CA ARG A 266 -1.68 -9.31 21.08
C ARG A 266 -2.43 -10.47 21.74
N GLY A 267 -1.83 -11.67 21.72
CA GLY A 267 -2.36 -12.88 22.37
C GLY A 267 -3.42 -13.62 21.53
N GLU A 268 -3.44 -13.46 20.23
CA GLU A 268 -4.17 -14.34 19.32
C GLU A 268 -3.53 -15.72 19.31
N ARG A 269 -4.31 -16.78 19.52
CA ARG A 269 -3.81 -18.17 19.56
C ARG A 269 -3.53 -18.66 18.13
N ILE A 270 -2.44 -19.41 17.97
CA ILE A 270 -2.06 -19.97 16.67
C ILE A 270 -2.01 -21.49 16.81
N ASP A 271 -2.87 -22.19 16.09
CA ASP A 271 -2.81 -23.63 15.93
C ASP A 271 -2.11 -23.94 14.60
N VAL A 272 -0.98 -24.63 14.65
CA VAL A 272 -0.25 -25.09 13.48
C VAL A 272 -0.67 -26.54 13.17
N ILE A 273 -1.02 -26.82 11.92
CA ILE A 273 -1.70 -28.03 11.49
C ILE A 273 -0.95 -28.62 10.30
N ALA A 274 -0.60 -29.90 10.39
CA ALA A 274 -0.06 -30.61 9.23
C ALA A 274 -1.13 -30.72 8.13
N TRP A 275 -0.82 -30.19 6.95
CA TRP A 275 -1.68 -30.39 5.78
C TRP A 275 -1.56 -31.83 5.26
N SER A 276 -2.66 -32.37 4.76
CA SER A 276 -2.71 -33.67 4.09
C SER A 276 -3.58 -33.62 2.87
N ASN A 277 -3.19 -34.31 1.81
CA ASN A 277 -4.02 -34.51 0.61
C ASN A 277 -5.15 -35.50 0.84
N VAL A 278 -5.17 -36.21 1.99
CA VAL A 278 -6.24 -37.12 2.40
C VAL A 278 -7.23 -36.29 3.24
N PRO A 279 -8.46 -36.03 2.76
CA PRO A 279 -9.40 -35.12 3.43
C PRO A 279 -9.67 -35.49 4.88
N GLU A 280 -9.87 -36.79 5.17
CA GLU A 280 -10.16 -37.27 6.52
C GLU A 280 -9.03 -36.93 7.50
N ARG A 281 -7.78 -37.08 7.05
CA ARG A 281 -6.61 -36.71 7.88
C ARG A 281 -6.50 -35.23 8.09
N PHE A 282 -6.76 -34.45 7.05
CA PHE A 282 -6.67 -32.99 7.13
C PHE A 282 -7.79 -32.42 8.03
N ILE A 283 -9.03 -32.93 7.90
CA ILE A 283 -10.14 -32.55 8.76
C ILE A 283 -9.85 -32.90 10.23
N ALA A 284 -9.36 -34.13 10.49
CA ALA A 284 -8.99 -34.53 11.84
C ALA A 284 -7.93 -33.62 12.45
N SER A 285 -6.87 -33.32 11.71
CA SER A 285 -5.80 -32.41 12.17
C SER A 285 -6.33 -30.99 12.39
N ALA A 286 -7.25 -30.52 11.53
CA ALA A 286 -7.80 -29.17 11.63
C ALA A 286 -8.67 -28.94 12.88
N LEU A 287 -9.21 -30.00 13.49
CA LEU A 287 -10.00 -29.93 14.72
C LEU A 287 -9.15 -29.87 16.01
N THR A 288 -7.80 -30.00 15.89
CA THR A 288 -6.91 -29.83 17.05
C THR A 288 -7.32 -28.60 17.89
N PRO A 289 -7.35 -28.70 19.25
CA PRO A 289 -6.80 -29.76 20.08
C PRO A 289 -7.76 -30.92 20.41
N ALA A 290 -8.89 -31.05 19.71
CA ALA A 290 -9.82 -32.15 19.95
C ALA A 290 -9.24 -33.49 19.45
N GLU A 291 -9.54 -34.56 20.16
CA GLU A 291 -9.20 -35.90 19.73
C GLU A 291 -10.31 -36.47 18.83
N VAL A 292 -10.02 -36.56 17.55
CA VAL A 292 -10.94 -37.10 16.54
C VAL A 292 -10.81 -38.63 16.53
N VAL A 293 -11.95 -39.29 16.68
CA VAL A 293 -12.05 -40.74 16.64
C VAL A 293 -12.21 -41.24 15.21
N LYS A 294 -13.14 -40.61 14.45
CA LYS A 294 -13.44 -40.98 13.08
C LYS A 294 -13.91 -39.78 12.28
N VAL A 295 -13.52 -39.72 11.01
CA VAL A 295 -14.05 -38.81 10.02
C VAL A 295 -14.75 -39.65 8.95
N HIS A 296 -15.99 -39.28 8.63
CA HIS A 296 -16.78 -39.90 7.59
C HIS A 296 -17.20 -38.85 6.56
N LEU A 297 -16.79 -39.02 5.32
CA LEU A 297 -17.16 -38.11 4.23
C LEU A 297 -18.58 -38.50 3.77
N ILE A 298 -19.59 -37.70 4.21
CA ILE A 298 -21.01 -37.95 3.89
C ILE A 298 -21.25 -37.64 2.41
N ASP A 299 -20.80 -36.48 1.96
CA ASP A 299 -20.93 -36.02 0.60
C ASP A 299 -19.61 -35.40 0.11
N PRO A 300 -18.77 -36.22 -0.53
CA PRO A 300 -17.50 -35.75 -1.06
C PRO A 300 -17.63 -34.69 -2.17
N LEU A 301 -18.72 -34.69 -2.91
CA LEU A 301 -18.95 -33.74 -4.01
C LEU A 301 -19.29 -32.35 -3.47
N ASN A 302 -20.05 -32.29 -2.38
CA ASN A 302 -20.41 -31.03 -1.73
C ASN A 302 -19.52 -30.71 -0.51
N HIS A 303 -18.44 -31.47 -0.32
CA HIS A 303 -17.50 -31.32 0.78
C HIS A 303 -18.16 -31.33 2.17
N VAL A 304 -19.02 -32.34 2.44
CA VAL A 304 -19.67 -32.54 3.74
C VAL A 304 -19.06 -33.71 4.47
N ALA A 305 -18.63 -33.51 5.70
CA ALA A 305 -18.03 -34.55 6.54
C ALA A 305 -18.66 -34.58 7.93
N GLU A 306 -18.92 -35.79 8.43
CA GLU A 306 -19.31 -36.07 9.81
C GLU A 306 -18.06 -36.47 10.61
N VAL A 307 -17.85 -35.83 11.75
CA VAL A 307 -16.68 -36.10 12.60
C VAL A 307 -17.15 -36.54 13.98
N THR A 308 -16.71 -37.72 14.39
CA THR A 308 -16.90 -38.21 15.74
C THR A 308 -15.66 -37.86 16.59
N VAL A 309 -15.86 -37.20 17.70
CA VAL A 309 -14.80 -36.85 18.66
C VAL A 309 -15.05 -37.54 19.99
N LYS A 310 -14.02 -37.66 20.83
CA LYS A 310 -14.19 -38.13 22.20
C LYS A 310 -15.04 -37.16 23.00
N ASP A 311 -15.95 -37.65 23.83
CA ASP A 311 -16.86 -36.83 24.66
C ASP A 311 -16.12 -35.78 25.47
N GLU A 312 -14.97 -36.13 26.03
CA GLU A 312 -14.12 -35.26 26.82
C GLU A 312 -13.58 -34.07 26.02
N THR A 313 -13.43 -34.22 24.70
CA THR A 313 -12.88 -33.20 23.81
C THR A 313 -13.91 -32.50 22.94
N LEU A 314 -15.20 -32.85 23.05
CA LEU A 314 -16.28 -32.25 22.27
C LEU A 314 -16.33 -30.73 22.39
N SER A 315 -16.22 -30.21 23.64
CA SER A 315 -16.18 -28.77 23.87
C SER A 315 -14.98 -28.08 23.21
N ALA A 316 -13.84 -28.77 23.13
CA ALA A 316 -12.65 -28.28 22.44
C ALA A 316 -12.80 -28.33 20.92
N ALA A 317 -13.48 -29.35 20.38
CA ALA A 317 -13.77 -29.46 18.96
C ALA A 317 -14.63 -28.30 18.47
N ILE A 318 -15.68 -27.96 19.19
CA ILE A 318 -16.57 -26.83 18.89
C ILE A 318 -15.82 -25.53 19.17
N GLY A 319 -15.18 -25.43 20.32
CA GLY A 319 -14.51 -24.21 20.81
C GLY A 319 -15.48 -23.14 21.31
N LYS A 320 -14.97 -22.11 21.97
CA LYS A 320 -15.77 -21.00 22.47
C LYS A 320 -16.52 -20.32 21.34
N LYS A 321 -17.83 -20.22 21.44
CA LYS A 321 -18.71 -19.66 20.38
C LYS A 321 -18.55 -20.35 19.00
N GLY A 322 -18.17 -21.63 18.97
CA GLY A 322 -17.99 -22.34 17.71
C GLY A 322 -16.76 -21.96 16.88
N VAL A 323 -15.82 -21.20 17.45
CA VAL A 323 -14.67 -20.67 16.68
C VAL A 323 -13.79 -21.81 16.16
N ASN A 324 -13.57 -22.90 16.91
CA ASN A 324 -12.67 -23.96 16.48
C ASN A 324 -13.19 -24.70 15.26
N ILE A 325 -14.44 -25.13 15.30
CA ILE A 325 -15.07 -25.81 14.15
C ILE A 325 -15.21 -24.90 12.94
N LYS A 326 -15.63 -23.63 13.15
CA LYS A 326 -15.75 -22.62 12.08
C LYS A 326 -14.41 -22.41 11.35
N LEU A 327 -13.31 -22.32 12.11
CA LEU A 327 -11.97 -22.16 11.53
C LEU A 327 -11.48 -23.45 10.85
N ALA A 328 -11.79 -24.63 11.41
CA ALA A 328 -11.47 -25.91 10.79
C ALA A 328 -12.22 -26.07 9.44
N SER A 329 -13.51 -25.76 9.40
CA SER A 329 -14.30 -25.77 8.17
C SER A 329 -13.74 -24.79 7.11
N LYS A 330 -13.40 -23.56 7.52
CA LYS A 330 -12.79 -22.59 6.60
C LYS A 330 -11.43 -23.04 6.09
N LEU A 331 -10.60 -23.66 6.95
CA LEU A 331 -9.25 -24.10 6.60
C LEU A 331 -9.27 -25.26 5.62
N THR A 332 -10.15 -26.23 5.87
CA THR A 332 -10.25 -27.46 5.07
C THR A 332 -11.12 -27.33 3.85
N GLN A 333 -11.97 -26.31 3.78
CA GLN A 333 -13.02 -26.13 2.78
C GLN A 333 -14.09 -27.24 2.84
N TRP A 334 -14.30 -27.82 4.04
CA TRP A 334 -15.32 -28.82 4.30
C TRP A 334 -16.36 -28.30 5.28
N ASP A 335 -17.62 -28.63 5.07
CA ASP A 335 -18.68 -28.47 6.06
C ASP A 335 -18.57 -29.61 7.07
N ILE A 336 -18.10 -29.27 8.28
CA ILE A 336 -17.78 -30.23 9.32
C ILE A 336 -18.94 -30.30 10.30
N GLN A 337 -19.59 -31.47 10.38
CA GLN A 337 -20.65 -31.78 11.31
C GLN A 337 -20.12 -32.66 12.43
N ILE A 338 -20.21 -32.22 13.69
CA ILE A 338 -19.75 -33.00 14.82
C ILE A 338 -20.90 -33.86 15.32
N SER A 339 -20.68 -35.20 15.34
CA SER A 339 -21.61 -36.15 15.90
C SER A 339 -21.14 -36.66 17.25
N ASN A 340 -22.09 -36.81 18.16
CA ASN A 340 -21.90 -37.31 19.52
C ASN A 340 -22.35 -38.75 19.65
N ARG A 341 -22.11 -39.58 18.61
CA ARG A 341 -22.48 -40.99 18.69
C ARG A 341 -21.51 -41.69 19.65
N LYS A 342 -22.00 -42.16 20.79
CA LYS A 342 -21.28 -43.13 21.60
C LYS A 342 -21.03 -44.37 20.73
N PHE A 343 -19.79 -44.64 20.40
CA PHE A 343 -19.43 -45.95 19.90
C PHE A 343 -19.53 -46.93 21.08
N GLU A 344 -20.63 -47.67 21.18
CA GLU A 344 -20.66 -48.87 22.00
C GLU A 344 -19.59 -49.81 21.43
N ASN A 345 -18.65 -50.18 22.27
CA ASN A 345 -17.61 -51.15 21.94
C ASN A 345 -18.26 -52.47 21.49
N GLY A 346 -18.01 -52.86 20.22
CA GLY A 346 -18.11 -54.20 19.70
C GLY A 346 -19.51 -54.78 19.71
N GLU A 347 -20.04 -54.92 18.56
CA GLU A 347 -20.63 -56.15 18.02
C GLU A 347 -21.55 -55.79 16.84
N GLU A 348 -21.06 -56.10 15.67
CA GLU A 348 -21.90 -56.33 14.52
C GLU A 348 -22.83 -57.53 14.86
N GLN A 349 -24.00 -57.25 15.37
CA GLN A 349 -25.08 -58.19 15.25
C GLN A 349 -25.74 -58.02 13.87
N GLN A 350 -25.30 -58.85 12.94
CA GLN A 350 -26.12 -59.27 11.84
C GLN A 350 -27.50 -59.65 12.36
N LYS A 351 -28.51 -58.85 12.10
CA LYS A 351 -29.88 -59.35 12.03
C LYS A 351 -30.31 -59.37 10.59
N LYS A 352 -30.17 -60.59 10.05
CA LYS A 352 -31.06 -61.13 9.01
C LYS A 352 -32.47 -61.13 9.58
N GLN A 353 -33.38 -60.47 8.91
CA GLN A 353 -34.63 -61.03 8.43
C GLN A 353 -35.29 -60.07 7.47
#